data_0c4bdb8b7733699e61fb6dbcc848e646
#
_entry.id   0c4bdb8b7733699e61fb6dbcc848e646
#
_cell.length_a   1.000
_cell.length_b   1.000
_cell.length_c   1.000
_cell.angle_alpha   90.00
_cell.angle_beta   90.00
_cell.angle_gamma   90.00
#
_symmetry.space_group_name_H-M   'P 1'
#
loop_
_entity.id
_entity.type
_entity.pdbx_description
1 polymer ?
#
loop_
_entity_poly.entity_id
_entity_poly.type
_entity_poly.pdbx_seq_one_letter_code
_entity_poly.pdbx_strand_id
1 'polypeptide(L)'
;MIKLIMPFCLFVILGFVAGDDAQSQTIPVYALAEAPTLDGNDDDWRSIPATTVALKPVKADGTLSTASVQVKGGTHGNRVYFLFEWEDRTENNLHKPWVWDEASGKYILGPQREDRLAIQFGMGGKYSTNWLSGEEFTADTWHWKSSRSNPLGLAHDKKLTISRKKLLRASKLRLPDGGHIYISRPSDNGDKLYTTKRYRGYEQPLMPKYILSDSPKGSISDVSARGVWSGNRWRLELSRLLDTGNEDDIIFPQTQGKIVGGIAVFDQSENDDHVISDTLTFAFHYRSSAKVSESRQFQ
;
A
#
# COMPACT_ATOMS: atom_id res chain seq x y z
N MET A 1 24.45 -31.26 70.25
CA MET A 1 23.51 -30.86 69.21
C MET A 1 24.14 -29.77 68.38
N ILE A 2 24.73 -30.13 67.23
CA ILE A 2 25.42 -29.20 66.31
C ILE A 2 24.41 -28.88 65.21
N LYS A 3 24.02 -27.60 65.14
CA LYS A 3 23.13 -27.10 64.05
C LYS A 3 23.99 -26.80 62.77
N LEU A 4 23.77 -27.58 61.76
CA LEU A 4 24.36 -27.39 60.45
C LEU A 4 23.60 -26.26 59.71
N ILE A 5 24.27 -25.17 59.46
CA ILE A 5 23.72 -24.04 58.63
C ILE A 5 24.15 -24.28 57.20
N MET A 6 23.17 -24.55 56.33
CA MET A 6 23.34 -24.70 54.91
C MET A 6 23.28 -23.32 54.25
N PRO A 7 24.23 -22.91 53.40
CA PRO A 7 24.12 -21.65 52.70
C PRO A 7 23.17 -21.79 51.49
N PHE A 8 22.19 -20.88 51.44
CA PHE A 8 21.23 -20.74 50.32
C PHE A 8 21.94 -19.99 49.19
N CYS A 9 22.33 -20.70 48.14
CA CYS A 9 22.85 -20.09 46.92
C CYS A 9 21.69 -19.49 46.13
N LEU A 10 21.60 -18.16 46.11
CA LEU A 10 20.70 -17.39 45.30
C LEU A 10 21.22 -17.39 43.84
N PHE A 11 20.64 -18.22 42.98
CA PHE A 11 20.86 -18.16 41.53
C PHE A 11 20.10 -16.94 40.97
N VAL A 12 20.83 -15.87 40.67
CA VAL A 12 20.32 -14.76 39.89
C VAL A 12 20.30 -15.21 38.42
N ILE A 13 19.14 -15.59 37.91
CA ILE A 13 18.93 -15.79 36.49
C ILE A 13 18.86 -14.39 35.87
N LEU A 14 19.97 -13.93 35.30
CA LEU A 14 19.94 -12.80 34.35
C LEU A 14 19.17 -13.26 33.08
N GLY A 15 17.89 -12.95 33.04
CA GLY A 15 17.12 -13.03 31.80
C GLY A 15 17.70 -12.03 30.81
N PHE A 16 18.42 -12.52 29.80
CA PHE A 16 18.68 -11.77 28.60
C PHE A 16 17.31 -11.54 27.95
N VAL A 17 16.77 -10.34 28.09
CA VAL A 17 15.74 -9.84 27.18
C VAL A 17 16.47 -9.56 25.88
N ALA A 18 16.52 -10.54 25.00
CA ALA A 18 16.82 -10.31 23.59
C ALA A 18 15.73 -9.36 23.10
N GLY A 19 16.08 -8.10 22.88
CA GLY A 19 15.24 -7.22 22.08
C GLY A 19 15.13 -7.86 20.70
N ASP A 20 13.96 -8.40 20.37
CA ASP A 20 13.62 -8.74 19.01
C ASP A 20 13.63 -7.41 18.23
N ASP A 21 14.76 -7.12 17.58
CA ASP A 21 14.76 -6.31 16.38
C ASP A 21 13.94 -7.10 15.36
N ALA A 22 12.63 -6.85 15.34
CA ALA A 22 11.72 -7.51 14.42
C ALA A 22 12.23 -7.28 13.00
N GLN A 23 12.90 -8.27 12.45
CA GLN A 23 13.46 -8.20 11.11
C GLN A 23 12.31 -7.95 10.14
N SER A 24 12.34 -6.79 9.48
CA SER A 24 11.33 -6.37 8.50
C SER A 24 11.11 -7.51 7.48
N GLN A 25 9.84 -7.92 7.32
CA GLN A 25 9.48 -8.95 6.35
C GLN A 25 9.92 -8.53 4.94
N THR A 26 10.57 -9.45 4.23
CA THR A 26 11.10 -9.18 2.89
C THR A 26 10.12 -9.67 1.81
N ILE A 27 9.83 -8.80 0.86
CA ILE A 27 9.10 -9.08 -0.38
C ILE A 27 10.14 -9.19 -1.51
N PRO A 28 10.38 -10.37 -2.07
CA PRO A 28 11.25 -10.53 -3.24
C PRO A 28 10.61 -9.88 -4.48
N VAL A 29 11.41 -9.14 -5.25
CA VAL A 29 11.03 -8.58 -6.55
C VAL A 29 11.94 -9.22 -7.61
N TYR A 30 11.38 -10.14 -8.39
CA TYR A 30 12.13 -11.00 -9.31
C TYR A 30 12.26 -10.38 -10.70
N ALA A 31 13.35 -10.68 -11.42
CA ALA A 31 13.40 -10.43 -12.85
C ALA A 31 12.46 -11.40 -13.60
N LEU A 32 11.45 -10.87 -14.26
CA LEU A 32 10.47 -11.64 -15.03
C LEU A 32 10.98 -11.92 -16.45
N ALA A 33 10.62 -13.09 -16.99
CA ALA A 33 10.96 -13.45 -18.37
C ALA A 33 10.14 -12.62 -19.37
N GLU A 34 8.88 -12.36 -19.04
CA GLU A 34 7.93 -11.60 -19.84
C GLU A 34 7.21 -10.57 -18.97
N ALA A 35 6.70 -9.51 -19.60
CA ALA A 35 5.90 -8.50 -18.92
C ALA A 35 4.52 -9.05 -18.58
N PRO A 36 4.05 -8.99 -17.31
CA PRO A 36 2.67 -9.32 -17.00
C PRO A 36 1.67 -8.41 -17.71
N THR A 37 0.55 -8.99 -18.15
CA THR A 37 -0.62 -8.24 -18.62
C THR A 37 -1.43 -7.81 -17.40
N LEU A 38 -1.74 -6.53 -17.31
CA LEU A 38 -2.59 -6.04 -16.22
C LEU A 38 -4.06 -6.31 -16.56
N ASP A 39 -4.53 -7.50 -16.28
CA ASP A 39 -5.91 -7.95 -16.58
C ASP A 39 -6.70 -8.42 -15.34
N GLY A 40 -6.04 -8.49 -14.19
CA GLY A 40 -6.61 -8.96 -12.93
C GLY A 40 -6.58 -10.48 -12.77
N ASN A 41 -5.83 -11.18 -13.63
CA ASN A 41 -5.54 -12.61 -13.49
C ASN A 41 -4.15 -12.83 -12.88
N ASP A 42 -3.92 -14.02 -12.36
CA ASP A 42 -2.63 -14.42 -11.80
C ASP A 42 -1.85 -15.41 -12.68
N ASP A 43 -2.32 -15.61 -13.92
CA ASP A 43 -1.74 -16.59 -14.85
C ASP A 43 -0.28 -16.27 -15.17
N ASP A 44 0.04 -15.01 -15.42
CA ASP A 44 1.39 -14.53 -15.72
C ASP A 44 2.33 -14.61 -14.51
N TRP A 45 1.76 -14.80 -13.32
CA TRP A 45 2.47 -14.82 -12.04
C TRP A 45 2.71 -16.22 -11.45
N ARG A 46 2.37 -17.29 -12.19
CA ARG A 46 2.45 -18.67 -11.68
C ARG A 46 3.85 -19.09 -11.26
N SER A 47 4.88 -18.58 -11.92
CA SER A 47 6.29 -18.88 -11.59
C SER A 47 6.84 -18.06 -10.43
N ILE A 48 6.11 -17.04 -9.95
CA ILE A 48 6.55 -16.13 -8.89
C ILE A 48 5.89 -16.55 -7.57
N PRO A 49 6.69 -16.91 -6.55
CA PRO A 49 6.14 -17.26 -5.25
C PRO A 49 5.51 -16.03 -4.59
N ALA A 50 4.34 -16.22 -3.99
CA ALA A 50 3.69 -15.18 -3.21
C ALA A 50 4.31 -15.07 -1.82
N THR A 51 4.42 -13.86 -1.30
CA THR A 51 4.73 -13.59 0.10
C THR A 51 3.46 -13.20 0.83
N THR A 52 3.10 -13.94 1.88
CA THR A 52 1.97 -13.61 2.75
C THR A 52 2.38 -12.51 3.72
N VAL A 53 1.77 -11.35 3.62
CA VAL A 53 1.97 -10.20 4.50
C VAL A 53 0.82 -10.13 5.49
N ALA A 54 1.13 -10.25 6.79
CA ALA A 54 0.14 -10.08 7.84
C ALA A 54 -0.29 -8.60 7.94
N LEU A 55 -1.57 -8.38 8.17
CA LEU A 55 -2.16 -7.05 8.34
C LEU A 55 -2.75 -6.94 9.76
N LYS A 56 -2.74 -5.74 10.30
CA LYS A 56 -3.32 -5.39 11.59
C LYS A 56 -4.13 -4.10 11.48
N PRO A 57 -5.18 -3.93 12.29
CA PRO A 57 -5.89 -2.67 12.33
C PRO A 57 -4.96 -1.50 12.66
N VAL A 58 -5.16 -0.36 11.99
CA VAL A 58 -4.39 0.86 12.27
C VAL A 58 -4.67 1.41 13.66
N LYS A 59 -5.88 1.19 14.19
CA LYS A 59 -6.24 1.43 15.58
C LYS A 59 -6.26 0.12 16.36
N ALA A 60 -5.84 0.15 17.62
CA ALA A 60 -5.79 -1.03 18.47
C ALA A 60 -7.17 -1.70 18.71
N ASP A 61 -8.24 -0.91 18.70
CA ASP A 61 -9.65 -1.32 18.81
C ASP A 61 -10.37 -1.43 17.44
N GLY A 62 -9.61 -1.32 16.33
CA GLY A 62 -10.14 -1.38 14.98
C GLY A 62 -10.55 -2.78 14.55
N THR A 63 -11.43 -2.85 13.57
CA THR A 63 -11.86 -4.13 12.97
C THR A 63 -10.77 -4.69 12.06
N LEU A 64 -10.50 -5.98 12.16
CA LEU A 64 -9.65 -6.72 11.23
C LEU A 64 -10.51 -7.15 10.03
N SER A 65 -10.58 -6.31 9.00
CA SER A 65 -11.38 -6.59 7.79
C SER A 65 -10.77 -7.71 6.95
N THR A 66 -9.44 -7.71 6.82
CA THR A 66 -8.67 -8.82 6.23
C THR A 66 -7.37 -9.04 7.02
N ALA A 67 -7.00 -10.31 7.21
CA ALA A 67 -5.87 -10.68 8.06
C ALA A 67 -4.52 -10.63 7.33
N SER A 68 -4.52 -10.73 6.01
CA SER A 68 -3.30 -10.77 5.21
C SER A 68 -3.56 -10.39 3.76
N VAL A 69 -2.48 -10.02 3.08
CA VAL A 69 -2.42 -9.85 1.64
C VAL A 69 -1.29 -10.70 1.07
N GLN A 70 -1.55 -11.42 -0.02
CA GLN A 70 -0.54 -12.11 -0.81
C GLN A 70 0.09 -11.11 -1.77
N VAL A 71 1.42 -11.08 -1.82
CA VAL A 71 2.17 -10.13 -2.65
C VAL A 71 3.16 -10.88 -3.53
N LYS A 72 3.14 -10.59 -4.82
CA LYS A 72 4.19 -10.98 -5.76
C LYS A 72 4.79 -9.73 -6.37
N GLY A 73 6.10 -9.69 -6.56
CA GLY A 73 6.81 -8.55 -7.15
C GLY A 73 7.73 -8.99 -8.29
N GLY A 74 7.80 -8.19 -9.32
CA GLY A 74 8.65 -8.46 -10.46
C GLY A 74 9.08 -7.22 -11.24
N THR A 75 10.13 -7.36 -12.05
CA THR A 75 10.59 -6.33 -13.00
C THR A 75 10.73 -6.94 -14.39
N HIS A 76 10.34 -6.19 -15.41
CA HIS A 76 10.60 -6.53 -16.81
C HIS A 76 10.90 -5.25 -17.59
N GLY A 77 11.99 -5.26 -18.37
CA GLY A 77 12.44 -4.06 -19.05
C GLY A 77 12.71 -2.92 -18.06
N ASN A 78 12.10 -1.78 -18.28
CA ASN A 78 12.22 -0.59 -17.43
C ASN A 78 11.02 -0.40 -16.48
N ARG A 79 10.25 -1.44 -16.18
CA ARG A 79 9.07 -1.37 -15.33
C ARG A 79 9.13 -2.34 -14.15
N VAL A 80 8.51 -1.92 -13.04
CA VAL A 80 8.18 -2.76 -11.90
C VAL A 80 6.70 -3.14 -11.96
N TYR A 81 6.41 -4.34 -11.49
CA TYR A 81 5.08 -4.93 -11.43
C TYR A 81 4.85 -5.53 -10.06
N PHE A 82 3.62 -5.40 -9.55
CA PHE A 82 3.16 -6.05 -8.33
C PHE A 82 1.79 -6.65 -8.54
N LEU A 83 1.58 -7.86 -8.00
CA LEU A 83 0.27 -8.48 -7.83
C LEU A 83 -0.04 -8.55 -6.34
N PHE A 84 -1.24 -8.10 -5.96
CA PHE A 84 -1.81 -8.22 -4.62
C PHE A 84 -3.08 -9.05 -4.67
N GLU A 85 -3.23 -9.99 -3.72
CA GLU A 85 -4.47 -10.72 -3.54
C GLU A 85 -4.87 -10.70 -2.07
N TRP A 86 -6.14 -10.36 -1.79
CA TRP A 86 -6.68 -10.40 -0.43
C TRP A 86 -8.13 -10.86 -0.42
N GLU A 87 -8.54 -11.50 0.67
CA GLU A 87 -9.93 -11.91 0.89
C GLU A 87 -10.80 -10.68 1.18
N ASP A 88 -11.91 -10.61 0.49
CA ASP A 88 -12.94 -9.59 0.65
C ASP A 88 -14.30 -10.20 0.25
N ARG A 89 -15.24 -10.25 1.19
CA ARG A 89 -16.53 -10.91 0.99
C ARG A 89 -17.48 -10.13 0.08
N THR A 90 -17.22 -8.86 -0.13
CA THR A 90 -18.06 -7.94 -0.87
C THR A 90 -17.26 -7.09 -1.85
N GLU A 91 -17.80 -6.88 -3.03
CA GLU A 91 -17.26 -5.90 -3.97
C GLU A 91 -17.84 -4.52 -3.68
N ASN A 92 -17.04 -3.61 -3.17
CA ASN A 92 -17.46 -2.24 -2.87
C ASN A 92 -16.84 -1.24 -3.84
N ASN A 93 -17.59 -0.87 -4.85
CA ASN A 93 -17.21 0.02 -5.95
C ASN A 93 -17.98 1.34 -5.99
N LEU A 94 -18.59 1.73 -4.88
CA LEU A 94 -19.23 3.04 -4.70
C LEU A 94 -18.55 3.83 -3.59
N HIS A 95 -18.28 5.12 -3.83
CA HIS A 95 -17.67 5.99 -2.82
C HIS A 95 -18.47 7.26 -2.56
N LYS A 96 -19.13 7.32 -1.37
CA LYS A 96 -19.89 8.49 -0.92
C LYS A 96 -20.82 9.03 -2.01
N PRO A 97 -21.67 8.17 -2.66
CA PRO A 97 -22.58 8.66 -3.67
C PRO A 97 -23.55 9.67 -3.08
N TRP A 98 -24.21 10.42 -3.93
CA TRP A 98 -25.36 11.22 -3.53
C TRP A 98 -26.60 10.33 -3.50
N VAL A 99 -27.31 10.32 -2.37
CA VAL A 99 -28.57 9.61 -2.17
C VAL A 99 -29.66 10.66 -1.98
N TRP A 100 -30.76 10.50 -2.72
CA TRP A 100 -31.90 11.39 -2.58
C TRP A 100 -32.58 11.17 -1.23
N ASP A 101 -32.76 12.23 -0.47
CA ASP A 101 -33.52 12.24 0.78
C ASP A 101 -34.86 12.93 0.54
N GLU A 102 -35.95 12.12 0.51
CA GLU A 102 -37.30 12.58 0.27
C GLU A 102 -37.78 13.59 1.32
N ALA A 103 -37.35 13.41 2.57
CA ALA A 103 -37.78 14.28 3.68
C ALA A 103 -37.26 15.70 3.54
N SER A 104 -36.03 15.89 3.07
CA SER A 104 -35.42 17.21 2.87
C SER A 104 -35.52 17.71 1.43
N GLY A 105 -35.94 16.88 0.47
CA GLY A 105 -35.96 17.22 -0.95
C GLY A 105 -34.55 17.56 -1.51
N LYS A 106 -33.51 16.87 -1.03
CA LYS A 106 -32.12 17.14 -1.39
C LYS A 106 -31.29 15.86 -1.46
N TYR A 107 -30.19 15.92 -2.18
CA TYR A 107 -29.18 14.88 -2.11
C TYR A 107 -28.32 14.99 -0.85
N ILE A 108 -28.20 13.92 -0.11
CA ILE A 108 -27.28 13.75 1.03
C ILE A 108 -26.18 12.76 0.66
N LEU A 109 -25.08 12.76 1.41
CA LEU A 109 -23.97 11.80 1.19
C LEU A 109 -24.38 10.41 1.67
N GLY A 110 -24.28 9.44 0.78
CA GLY A 110 -24.45 8.02 1.12
C GLY A 110 -23.31 7.48 2.00
N PRO A 111 -23.59 6.41 2.77
CA PRO A 111 -22.61 5.80 3.66
C PRO A 111 -21.58 4.93 2.95
N GLN A 112 -21.83 4.56 1.68
CA GLN A 112 -21.00 3.62 0.95
C GLN A 112 -19.54 4.10 0.87
N ARG A 113 -18.62 3.16 1.02
CA ARG A 113 -17.18 3.34 0.87
C ARG A 113 -16.64 2.28 -0.09
N GLU A 114 -15.78 2.70 -1.01
CA GLU A 114 -15.14 1.82 -1.96
C GLU A 114 -13.97 1.06 -1.32
N ASP A 115 -13.65 -0.11 -1.87
CA ASP A 115 -12.45 -0.86 -1.53
C ASP A 115 -11.22 -0.19 -2.11
N ARG A 116 -10.11 -0.23 -1.36
CA ARG A 116 -8.87 0.44 -1.73
C ARG A 116 -7.68 -0.38 -1.26
N LEU A 117 -6.57 -0.23 -1.98
CA LEU A 117 -5.26 -0.65 -1.50
C LEU A 117 -4.28 0.50 -1.71
N ALA A 118 -3.43 0.75 -0.73
CA ALA A 118 -2.30 1.65 -0.87
C ALA A 118 -1.01 0.89 -0.59
N ILE A 119 -0.02 1.08 -1.47
CA ILE A 119 1.36 0.67 -1.22
C ILE A 119 2.22 1.92 -1.13
N GLN A 120 3.16 1.93 -0.20
CA GLN A 120 4.09 3.02 0.02
C GLN A 120 5.52 2.55 -0.13
N PHE A 121 6.36 3.40 -0.70
CA PHE A 121 7.79 3.20 -0.85
C PHE A 121 8.53 4.38 -0.23
N GLY A 122 9.42 4.13 0.74
CA GLY A 122 10.19 5.17 1.40
C GLY A 122 11.18 5.82 0.46
N MET A 123 11.11 7.15 0.31
CA MET A 123 12.01 7.95 -0.53
C MET A 123 13.12 8.60 0.29
N GLY A 124 12.86 8.92 1.55
CA GLY A 124 13.84 9.59 2.42
C GLY A 124 13.37 9.68 3.86
N GLY A 125 14.31 9.83 4.78
CA GLY A 125 14.04 9.81 6.22
C GLY A 125 13.90 8.39 6.76
N LYS A 126 13.30 8.24 7.94
CA LYS A 126 13.13 6.95 8.61
C LYS A 126 11.69 6.44 8.43
N TYR A 127 11.45 5.78 7.31
CA TYR A 127 10.12 5.25 6.97
C TYR A 127 9.56 4.34 8.06
N SER A 128 8.30 4.52 8.40
CA SER A 128 7.56 3.67 9.33
C SER A 128 6.08 3.63 8.95
N THR A 129 5.46 2.45 8.99
CA THR A 129 4.00 2.31 8.90
C THR A 129 3.30 2.75 10.18
N ASN A 130 4.00 2.76 11.32
CA ASN A 130 3.49 3.33 12.57
C ASN A 130 3.79 4.83 12.66
N TRP A 131 2.87 5.66 12.19
CA TRP A 131 3.03 7.12 12.24
C TRP A 131 3.04 7.70 13.66
N LEU A 132 2.50 6.96 14.66
CA LEU A 132 2.56 7.37 16.06
C LEU A 132 3.97 7.24 16.66
N SER A 133 4.93 6.60 15.96
CA SER A 133 6.34 6.62 16.33
C SER A 133 6.97 8.02 16.25
N GLY A 134 6.34 8.92 15.48
CA GLY A 134 6.81 10.29 15.27
C GLY A 134 8.07 10.41 14.41
N GLU A 135 8.40 9.37 13.65
CA GLU A 135 9.48 9.40 12.67
C GLU A 135 9.13 10.33 11.50
N GLU A 136 10.15 11.00 10.96
CA GLU A 136 9.99 11.92 9.82
C GLU A 136 10.49 11.24 8.54
N PHE A 137 9.66 11.29 7.49
CA PHE A 137 10.02 10.67 6.20
C PHE A 137 9.20 11.22 5.05
N THR A 138 9.65 10.92 3.83
CA THR A 138 8.87 11.04 2.60
C THR A 138 8.68 9.65 1.98
N ALA A 139 7.56 9.44 1.32
CA ALA A 139 7.25 8.20 0.61
C ALA A 139 6.44 8.50 -0.65
N ASP A 140 6.68 7.71 -1.66
CA ASP A 140 5.83 7.55 -2.83
C ASP A 140 4.67 6.62 -2.46
N THR A 141 3.44 6.96 -2.86
CA THR A 141 2.22 6.24 -2.44
C THR A 141 1.30 5.98 -3.63
N TRP A 142 1.22 4.75 -4.06
CA TRP A 142 0.27 4.29 -5.06
C TRP A 142 -1.03 3.88 -4.39
N HIS A 143 -2.08 4.65 -4.63
CA HIS A 143 -3.36 4.46 -3.97
C HIS A 143 -4.44 4.04 -4.97
N TRP A 144 -4.58 2.74 -5.18
CA TRP A 144 -5.66 2.17 -5.97
C TRP A 144 -7.01 2.30 -5.25
N LYS A 145 -8.08 2.55 -6.02
CA LYS A 145 -9.45 2.75 -5.55
C LYS A 145 -10.40 2.10 -6.53
N SER A 146 -11.23 1.17 -6.07
CA SER A 146 -12.14 0.39 -6.91
C SER A 146 -13.10 1.26 -7.74
N SER A 147 -13.61 2.35 -7.16
CA SER A 147 -14.56 3.26 -7.83
C SER A 147 -13.88 4.40 -8.61
N ARG A 148 -12.79 4.99 -8.05
CA ARG A 148 -12.29 6.30 -8.51
C ARG A 148 -11.01 6.25 -9.33
N SER A 149 -10.32 5.10 -9.38
CA SER A 149 -9.12 4.95 -10.21
C SER A 149 -9.12 3.67 -11.04
N ASN A 150 -9.66 2.56 -10.53
CA ASN A 150 -9.72 1.30 -11.27
C ASN A 150 -10.41 1.40 -12.64
N PRO A 151 -11.55 2.10 -12.81
CA PRO A 151 -12.17 2.25 -14.14
C PRO A 151 -11.32 3.02 -15.16
N LEU A 152 -10.32 3.77 -14.69
CA LEU A 152 -9.34 4.47 -15.53
C LEU A 152 -8.14 3.57 -15.89
N GLY A 153 -8.03 2.37 -15.33
CA GLY A 153 -6.84 1.54 -15.45
C GLY A 153 -5.64 2.09 -14.66
N LEU A 154 -5.87 2.86 -13.58
CA LEU A 154 -4.85 3.60 -12.86
C LEU A 154 -4.91 3.37 -11.34
N ALA A 155 -3.79 3.57 -10.66
CA ALA A 155 -3.75 3.94 -9.26
C ALA A 155 -3.44 5.45 -9.15
N HIS A 156 -3.91 6.08 -8.07
CA HIS A 156 -3.69 7.51 -7.82
C HIS A 156 -2.33 7.69 -7.18
N ASP A 157 -1.39 8.28 -7.89
CA ASP A 157 -0.05 8.54 -7.39
C ASP A 157 0.01 9.78 -6.50
N LYS A 158 0.80 9.71 -5.42
CA LYS A 158 0.85 10.72 -4.36
C LYS A 158 2.18 10.70 -3.62
N LYS A 159 2.68 11.87 -3.32
CA LYS A 159 3.79 12.03 -2.38
C LYS A 159 3.30 12.20 -0.95
N LEU A 160 3.71 11.29 -0.05
CA LEU A 160 3.49 11.43 1.39
C LEU A 160 4.69 12.14 2.02
N THR A 161 4.42 13.10 2.89
CA THR A 161 5.44 13.71 3.76
C THR A 161 4.93 13.71 5.20
N ILE A 162 5.70 13.13 6.11
CA ILE A 162 5.49 13.20 7.55
C ILE A 162 6.63 14.01 8.17
N SER A 163 6.29 15.06 8.93
CA SER A 163 7.27 15.93 9.56
C SER A 163 6.80 16.44 10.91
N ARG A 164 7.72 16.64 11.85
CA ARG A 164 7.46 17.36 13.11
C ARG A 164 7.34 18.88 12.88
N LYS A 165 7.87 19.39 11.78
CA LYS A 165 7.69 20.79 11.37
C LYS A 165 6.35 20.95 10.66
N LYS A 166 5.69 22.09 10.91
CA LYS A 166 4.40 22.41 10.27
C LYS A 166 4.55 22.47 8.75
N LEU A 167 3.73 21.69 8.05
CA LEU A 167 3.63 21.69 6.59
C LEU A 167 2.36 22.40 6.13
N LEU A 168 2.41 23.01 4.96
CA LEU A 168 1.24 23.62 4.33
C LEU A 168 0.22 22.55 3.94
N ARG A 169 -1.07 22.80 4.21
CA ARG A 169 -2.19 21.90 3.88
C ARG A 169 -2.04 20.48 4.45
N ALA A 170 -1.32 20.33 5.57
CA ALA A 170 -1.12 19.06 6.25
C ALA A 170 -2.16 18.83 7.35
N SER A 171 -2.53 17.61 7.56
CA SER A 171 -3.27 17.16 8.73
C SER A 171 -2.33 17.08 9.92
N LYS A 172 -2.79 17.50 11.11
CA LYS A 172 -2.03 17.45 12.36
C LYS A 172 -2.45 16.21 13.15
N LEU A 173 -1.50 15.40 13.55
CA LEU A 173 -1.71 14.22 14.40
C LEU A 173 -0.94 14.41 15.72
N ARG A 174 -1.63 14.19 16.86
CA ARG A 174 -1.00 14.21 18.18
C ARG A 174 -0.29 12.87 18.44
N LEU A 175 0.91 12.94 18.98
CA LEU A 175 1.70 11.78 19.35
C LEU A 175 1.48 11.40 20.83
N PRO A 176 1.77 10.14 21.20
CA PRO A 176 1.71 9.69 22.59
C PRO A 176 2.64 10.47 23.53
N ASP A 177 3.77 10.97 23.04
CA ASP A 177 4.73 11.81 23.79
C ASP A 177 4.25 13.26 24.03
N GLY A 178 3.02 13.59 23.56
CA GLY A 178 2.43 14.94 23.62
C GLY A 178 2.86 15.85 22.49
N GLY A 179 3.82 15.45 21.68
CA GLY A 179 4.23 16.14 20.45
C GLY A 179 3.20 16.01 19.31
N HIS A 180 3.60 16.47 18.13
CA HIS A 180 2.74 16.39 16.94
C HIS A 180 3.59 16.08 15.71
N ILE A 181 2.95 15.42 14.75
CA ILE A 181 3.42 15.34 13.36
C ILE A 181 2.41 16.00 12.43
N TYR A 182 2.89 16.41 11.28
CA TYR A 182 2.11 16.96 10.19
C TYR A 182 2.22 16.02 8.99
N ILE A 183 1.05 15.64 8.45
CA ILE A 183 0.92 14.65 7.38
C ILE A 183 0.41 15.37 6.14
N SER A 184 1.25 15.51 5.14
CA SER A 184 0.91 16.06 3.83
C SER A 184 0.87 14.94 2.80
N ARG A 185 -0.22 14.85 2.02
CA ARG A 185 -0.46 13.82 1.00
C ARG A 185 -1.03 14.46 -0.26
N PRO A 186 -0.32 15.41 -0.90
CA PRO A 186 -0.77 15.94 -2.17
C PRO A 186 -0.85 14.81 -3.20
N SER A 187 -1.70 14.99 -4.20
CA SER A 187 -1.58 14.26 -5.45
C SER A 187 -0.36 14.77 -6.18
N ASP A 188 0.29 13.91 -6.93
CA ASP A 188 1.40 14.30 -7.76
C ASP A 188 0.95 15.21 -8.92
N ASN A 189 1.88 15.73 -9.67
CA ASN A 189 1.58 16.70 -10.70
C ASN A 189 0.78 16.08 -11.84
N GLY A 190 -0.17 16.84 -12.39
CA GLY A 190 -0.96 16.40 -13.52
C GLY A 190 -2.45 16.71 -13.43
N ASP A 191 -3.21 16.07 -14.32
CA ASP A 191 -4.65 16.21 -14.40
C ASP A 191 -5.33 15.40 -13.30
N LYS A 192 -6.37 15.96 -12.70
CA LYS A 192 -7.12 15.24 -11.66
C LYS A 192 -7.74 13.97 -12.24
N LEU A 193 -7.56 12.83 -11.58
CA LEU A 193 -8.20 11.57 -11.99
C LEU A 193 -9.73 11.66 -11.93
N TYR A 194 -10.26 12.47 -11.04
CA TYR A 194 -11.70 12.69 -10.87
C TYR A 194 -12.00 14.05 -10.25
N THR A 195 -13.21 14.54 -10.52
CA THR A 195 -13.77 15.74 -9.92
C THR A 195 -15.05 15.40 -9.15
N THR A 196 -15.51 16.33 -8.30
CA THR A 196 -16.79 16.16 -7.59
C THR A 196 -17.91 16.88 -8.31
N LYS A 197 -19.06 16.22 -8.48
CA LYS A 197 -20.29 16.80 -9.01
C LYS A 197 -21.33 16.93 -7.90
N ARG A 198 -22.12 17.99 -7.95
CA ARG A 198 -23.33 18.18 -7.13
C ARG A 198 -24.54 18.26 -8.05
N TYR A 199 -25.66 17.75 -7.59
CA TYR A 199 -26.92 17.73 -8.31
C TYR A 199 -27.91 18.67 -7.66
N ARG A 200 -28.72 19.34 -8.46
CA ARG A 200 -29.82 20.21 -8.01
C ARG A 200 -31.12 19.60 -8.47
N GLY A 201 -32.01 19.29 -7.52
CA GLY A 201 -33.27 18.60 -7.80
C GLY A 201 -33.07 17.10 -8.03
N TYR A 202 -34.18 16.39 -8.00
CA TYR A 202 -34.23 14.94 -8.18
C TYR A 202 -33.93 14.55 -9.62
N GLU A 203 -33.00 13.63 -9.82
CA GLU A 203 -32.72 12.98 -11.10
C GLU A 203 -32.93 11.46 -10.96
N GLN A 204 -32.28 10.84 -9.99
CA GLN A 204 -32.38 9.42 -9.67
C GLN A 204 -32.18 9.22 -8.16
N PRO A 205 -32.61 8.09 -7.57
CA PRO A 205 -32.45 7.82 -6.14
C PRO A 205 -30.98 7.86 -5.69
N LEU A 206 -30.05 7.48 -6.58
CA LEU A 206 -28.59 7.42 -6.30
C LEU A 206 -27.82 8.01 -7.48
N MET A 207 -26.95 8.99 -7.19
CA MET A 207 -26.14 9.69 -8.18
C MET A 207 -24.65 9.61 -7.84
N PRO A 208 -23.76 9.45 -8.83
CA PRO A 208 -22.32 9.42 -8.59
C PRO A 208 -21.83 10.80 -8.09
N LYS A 209 -21.07 10.79 -6.99
CA LYS A 209 -20.43 12.01 -6.51
C LYS A 209 -19.20 12.36 -7.34
N TYR A 210 -18.46 11.36 -7.80
CA TYR A 210 -17.21 11.55 -8.52
C TYR A 210 -17.42 11.29 -10.00
N ILE A 211 -16.93 12.21 -10.81
CA ILE A 211 -16.89 12.11 -12.27
C ILE A 211 -15.44 11.89 -12.65
N LEU A 212 -15.17 10.81 -13.34
CA LEU A 212 -13.84 10.43 -13.79
C LEU A 212 -13.38 11.30 -14.95
N SER A 213 -12.09 11.54 -15.04
CA SER A 213 -11.47 12.20 -16.20
C SER A 213 -11.25 11.19 -17.32
N ASP A 214 -11.40 11.60 -18.58
CA ASP A 214 -11.33 10.66 -19.71
C ASP A 214 -9.89 10.14 -19.95
N SER A 215 -8.87 10.97 -19.81
CA SER A 215 -7.47 10.62 -20.09
C SER A 215 -6.54 11.52 -19.29
N PRO A 216 -6.46 11.34 -17.96
CA PRO A 216 -5.60 12.18 -17.12
C PRO A 216 -4.13 11.94 -17.46
N LYS A 217 -3.34 13.03 -17.46
CA LYS A 217 -1.91 13.03 -17.77
C LYS A 217 -1.10 13.55 -16.59
N GLY A 218 0.19 13.25 -16.63
CA GLY A 218 1.17 13.68 -15.61
C GLY A 218 1.49 12.58 -14.60
N SER A 219 2.40 12.86 -13.70
CA SER A 219 2.91 11.96 -12.67
C SER A 219 1.78 11.30 -11.86
N ILE A 220 0.73 12.05 -11.54
CA ILE A 220 -0.48 11.55 -10.84
C ILE A 220 -1.11 10.29 -11.47
N SER A 221 -0.85 10.01 -12.75
CA SER A 221 -1.48 8.95 -13.55
C SER A 221 -0.48 7.96 -14.17
N ASP A 222 0.77 7.93 -13.72
CA ASP A 222 1.78 7.06 -14.33
C ASP A 222 1.81 5.64 -13.76
N VAL A 223 1.06 5.37 -12.68
CA VAL A 223 0.85 4.04 -12.14
C VAL A 223 -0.34 3.37 -12.81
N SER A 224 -0.07 2.44 -13.73
CA SER A 224 -1.09 1.58 -14.32
C SER A 224 -1.60 0.57 -13.31
N ALA A 225 -2.91 0.29 -13.33
CA ALA A 225 -3.55 -0.60 -12.36
C ALA A 225 -4.73 -1.36 -12.94
N ARG A 226 -4.90 -2.61 -12.54
CA ARG A 226 -6.11 -3.38 -12.82
C ARG A 226 -6.48 -4.20 -11.60
N GLY A 227 -7.62 -3.87 -10.98
CA GLY A 227 -8.23 -4.66 -9.91
C GLY A 227 -9.47 -5.39 -10.40
N VAL A 228 -9.61 -6.67 -10.07
CA VAL A 228 -10.76 -7.51 -10.35
C VAL A 228 -11.19 -8.23 -9.08
N TRP A 229 -12.46 -8.12 -8.73
CA TRP A 229 -13.06 -8.88 -7.65
C TRP A 229 -13.74 -10.12 -8.20
N SER A 230 -13.41 -11.26 -7.66
CA SER A 230 -14.06 -12.53 -7.99
C SER A 230 -13.84 -13.55 -6.87
N GLY A 231 -14.85 -14.39 -6.62
CA GLY A 231 -14.72 -15.47 -5.63
C GLY A 231 -14.40 -14.99 -4.21
N ASN A 232 -15.02 -13.87 -3.76
CA ASN A 232 -14.76 -13.25 -2.47
C ASN A 232 -13.32 -12.78 -2.29
N ARG A 233 -12.68 -12.30 -3.34
CA ARG A 233 -11.29 -11.88 -3.34
C ARG A 233 -11.05 -10.77 -4.36
N TRP A 234 -10.24 -9.80 -4.00
CA TRP A 234 -9.62 -8.89 -4.92
C TRP A 234 -8.29 -9.43 -5.43
N ARG A 235 -8.05 -9.27 -6.74
CA ARG A 235 -6.73 -9.33 -7.39
C ARG A 235 -6.45 -7.98 -7.98
N LEU A 236 -5.31 -7.40 -7.62
CA LEU A 236 -4.88 -6.08 -8.07
C LEU A 236 -3.47 -6.16 -8.62
N GLU A 237 -3.32 -5.79 -9.86
CA GLU A 237 -2.02 -5.61 -10.51
C GLU A 237 -1.70 -4.13 -10.62
N LEU A 238 -0.46 -3.78 -10.30
CA LEU A 238 0.09 -2.43 -10.41
C LEU A 238 1.38 -2.47 -11.21
N SER A 239 1.63 -1.43 -12.02
CA SER A 239 2.90 -1.28 -12.75
C SER A 239 3.24 0.18 -12.98
N ARG A 240 4.54 0.52 -12.83
CA ARG A 240 5.10 1.83 -13.18
C ARG A 240 6.52 1.68 -13.75
N LEU A 241 7.02 2.71 -14.39
CA LEU A 241 8.43 2.80 -14.74
C LEU A 241 9.32 2.72 -13.49
N LEU A 242 10.49 2.09 -13.61
CA LEU A 242 11.49 2.05 -12.53
C LEU A 242 11.99 3.46 -12.20
N ASP A 243 12.10 4.30 -13.21
CA ASP A 243 12.43 5.72 -13.13
C ASP A 243 11.49 6.48 -14.05
N THR A 244 10.69 7.37 -13.50
CA THR A 244 9.73 8.21 -14.24
C THR A 244 10.35 9.54 -14.63
N GLY A 245 11.47 9.93 -14.01
CA GLY A 245 12.08 11.25 -14.11
C GLY A 245 11.35 12.33 -13.31
N ASN A 246 10.30 11.98 -12.55
CA ASN A 246 9.55 12.92 -11.70
C ASN A 246 10.16 12.98 -10.29
N GLU A 247 10.25 14.17 -9.70
CA GLU A 247 10.82 14.38 -8.34
C GLU A 247 9.89 13.92 -7.20
N ASP A 248 8.61 13.72 -7.51
CA ASP A 248 7.58 13.23 -6.57
C ASP A 248 7.58 11.71 -6.45
N ASP A 249 8.27 11.00 -7.34
CA ASP A 249 8.34 9.55 -7.45
C ASP A 249 9.62 8.95 -6.87
N ILE A 250 9.52 7.71 -6.40
CA ILE A 250 10.69 6.92 -6.08
C ILE A 250 11.35 6.39 -7.37
N ILE A 251 12.68 6.39 -7.39
CA ILE A 251 13.46 5.65 -8.38
C ILE A 251 13.72 4.26 -7.80
N PHE A 252 13.16 3.24 -8.46
CA PHE A 252 13.38 1.84 -8.08
C PHE A 252 14.77 1.36 -8.47
N PRO A 253 15.38 0.42 -7.72
CA PRO A 253 16.69 -0.13 -8.07
C PRO A 253 16.67 -0.76 -9.46
N GLN A 254 17.56 -0.32 -10.34
CA GLN A 254 17.78 -0.92 -11.67
C GLN A 254 18.76 -2.10 -11.62
N THR A 255 19.34 -2.33 -10.47
CA THR A 255 20.20 -3.48 -10.13
C THR A 255 19.75 -4.02 -8.78
N GLN A 256 20.49 -4.96 -8.21
CA GLN A 256 20.19 -5.46 -6.88
C GLN A 256 20.12 -4.32 -5.86
N GLY A 257 19.04 -4.26 -5.10
CA GLY A 257 18.81 -3.21 -4.12
C GLY A 257 17.60 -3.50 -3.24
N LYS A 258 17.38 -2.62 -2.26
CA LYS A 258 16.27 -2.75 -1.31
C LYS A 258 15.57 -1.40 -1.13
N ILE A 259 14.26 -1.44 -0.97
CA ILE A 259 13.42 -0.31 -0.60
C ILE A 259 12.56 -0.72 0.57
N VAL A 260 12.42 0.17 1.56
CA VAL A 260 11.45 -0.01 2.64
C VAL A 260 10.08 0.50 2.21
N GLY A 261 9.02 -0.13 2.72
CA GLY A 261 7.67 0.29 2.38
C GLY A 261 6.62 -0.32 3.29
N GLY A 262 5.36 -0.21 2.88
CA GLY A 262 4.22 -0.77 3.61
C GLY A 262 2.97 -0.83 2.77
N ILE A 263 1.99 -1.62 3.22
CA ILE A 263 0.74 -1.88 2.53
C ILE A 263 -0.42 -1.54 3.46
N ALA A 264 -1.46 -0.93 2.92
CA ALA A 264 -2.73 -0.69 3.61
C ALA A 264 -3.89 -1.19 2.76
N VAL A 265 -4.82 -1.91 3.37
CA VAL A 265 -6.06 -2.40 2.74
C VAL A 265 -7.25 -1.76 3.44
N PHE A 266 -8.22 -1.33 2.64
CA PHE A 266 -9.43 -0.63 3.09
C PHE A 266 -10.64 -1.36 2.52
N ASP A 267 -11.34 -2.09 3.35
CA ASP A 267 -12.60 -2.75 3.05
C ASP A 267 -13.72 -1.86 3.61
N GLN A 268 -14.49 -1.21 2.74
CA GLN A 268 -15.56 -0.25 3.07
C GLN A 268 -15.16 0.82 4.11
N SER A 269 -13.87 1.08 4.24
CA SER A 269 -13.34 1.88 5.35
C SER A 269 -13.35 3.38 5.10
N GLU A 270 -13.41 4.16 6.16
CA GLU A 270 -13.04 5.58 6.18
C GLU A 270 -11.51 5.74 6.09
N ASN A 271 -10.92 6.68 6.78
CA ASN A 271 -9.48 6.95 6.67
C ASN A 271 -8.65 6.33 7.78
N ASP A 272 -9.25 5.91 8.88
CA ASP A 272 -8.57 5.53 10.12
C ASP A 272 -9.07 4.21 10.74
N ASP A 273 -9.81 3.43 9.97
CA ASP A 273 -10.38 2.12 10.31
C ASP A 273 -9.98 1.02 9.32
N HIS A 274 -8.82 1.18 8.69
CA HIS A 274 -8.24 0.24 7.75
C HIS A 274 -7.19 -0.67 8.42
N VAL A 275 -6.68 -1.63 7.66
CA VAL A 275 -5.61 -2.53 8.10
C VAL A 275 -4.31 -2.21 7.41
N ILE A 276 -3.19 -2.37 8.12
CA ILE A 276 -1.85 -2.05 7.63
C ILE A 276 -0.86 -3.18 7.93
N SER A 277 0.17 -3.29 7.11
CA SER A 277 1.33 -4.13 7.39
C SER A 277 2.28 -3.47 8.39
N ASP A 278 3.18 -4.25 8.98
CA ASP A 278 4.43 -3.71 9.50
C ASP A 278 5.29 -3.16 8.37
N THR A 279 6.39 -2.48 8.71
CA THR A 279 7.35 -2.02 7.71
C THR A 279 7.94 -3.22 6.97
N LEU A 280 7.92 -3.17 5.64
CA LEU A 280 8.36 -4.21 4.74
C LEU A 280 9.66 -3.80 4.05
N THR A 281 10.42 -4.79 3.57
CA THR A 281 11.58 -4.59 2.70
C THR A 281 11.32 -5.20 1.34
N PHE A 282 11.24 -4.42 0.28
CA PHE A 282 11.18 -4.88 -1.10
C PHE A 282 12.60 -5.11 -1.60
N ALA A 283 12.97 -6.37 -1.86
CA ALA A 283 14.31 -6.76 -2.28
C ALA A 283 14.33 -7.12 -3.77
N PHE A 284 15.02 -6.31 -4.54
CA PHE A 284 15.14 -6.47 -6.00
C PHE A 284 16.25 -7.46 -6.33
N HIS A 285 15.93 -8.51 -7.08
CA HIS A 285 16.83 -9.57 -7.50
C HIS A 285 16.89 -9.65 -9.03
N TYR A 286 17.76 -8.87 -9.63
CA TYR A 286 17.99 -9.00 -11.07
C TYR A 286 18.82 -10.26 -11.33
N ARG A 287 18.41 -11.07 -12.31
CA ARG A 287 19.27 -12.15 -12.81
C ARG A 287 20.51 -11.50 -13.36
N SER A 288 21.66 -11.69 -12.70
CA SER A 288 22.93 -11.46 -13.39
C SER A 288 22.90 -12.36 -14.64
N SER A 289 23.28 -11.83 -15.79
CA SER A 289 23.51 -12.63 -16.98
C SER A 289 24.62 -13.64 -16.66
N ALA A 290 24.24 -14.75 -16.01
CA ALA A 290 25.13 -15.90 -15.86
C ALA A 290 25.41 -16.36 -17.28
N LYS A 291 26.66 -16.23 -17.70
CA LYS A 291 27.18 -16.84 -18.92
C LYS A 291 26.71 -18.28 -18.91
N VAL A 292 25.86 -18.65 -19.86
CA VAL A 292 25.64 -20.04 -20.20
C VAL A 292 26.99 -20.52 -20.70
N SER A 293 27.75 -21.17 -19.84
CA SER A 293 28.92 -21.92 -20.28
C SER A 293 28.38 -23.11 -21.09
N GLU A 294 28.37 -22.96 -22.40
CA GLU A 294 28.27 -24.09 -23.30
C GLU A 294 29.41 -25.06 -22.97
N SER A 295 29.12 -26.06 -22.17
CA SER A 295 29.94 -27.25 -22.13
C SER A 295 29.73 -27.99 -23.46
N ARG A 296 30.47 -27.61 -24.51
CA ARG A 296 30.70 -28.48 -25.65
C ARG A 296 31.51 -29.66 -25.15
N GLN A 297 30.82 -30.78 -24.87
CA GLN A 297 31.49 -32.05 -24.85
C GLN A 297 31.78 -32.40 -26.30
N PHE A 298 33.09 -32.40 -26.62
CA PHE A 298 33.57 -33.10 -27.79
C PHE A 298 33.50 -34.61 -27.54
N GLN A 299 32.81 -35.28 -28.42
CA GLN A 299 33.09 -36.68 -28.78
C GLN A 299 33.67 -36.69 -30.18
#